data_1c2cf959991583b418345ffb656f358b
#
_entry.id   1c2cf959991583b418345ffb656f358b
#
_cell.length_a   1.000
_cell.length_b   1.000
_cell.length_c   1.000
_cell.angle_alpha   90.00
_cell.angle_beta   90.00
_cell.angle_gamma   90.00
#
_symmetry.space_group_name_H-M   'P 1'
#
loop_
_entity.id
_entity.type
_entity.pdbx_description
1 polymer ?
#
loop_
_entity_poly.entity_id
_entity_poly.type
_entity_poly.pdbx_seq_one_letter_code
_entity_poly.pdbx_strand_id
1 'polypeptide(L)'
;MIRLAEIVAQYAPELLKQSVPLLPSQLSALNAFQHCRSATSPKMQPACGQCEHEVWLPHSCGNRHCPHCQAHESQRWIDQQRQKLVPGNYFMITFTLPAELRALTDRKSVV
;
A
#
# COMPACT_ATOMS: atom_id res chain seq x y z
N MET A 1 1.59 -20.80 -1.40
CA MET A 1 1.07 -19.41 -1.42
C MET A 1 2.06 -18.55 -2.20
N ILE A 2 1.62 -17.92 -3.28
CA ILE A 2 2.48 -17.06 -4.10
C ILE A 2 2.72 -15.75 -3.32
N ARG A 3 3.98 -15.39 -3.12
CA ARG A 3 4.36 -14.15 -2.42
C ARG A 3 4.64 -13.05 -3.43
N LEU A 4 4.15 -11.85 -3.16
CA LEU A 4 4.41 -10.68 -4.01
C LEU A 4 5.92 -10.46 -4.24
N ALA A 5 6.72 -10.63 -3.20
CA ALA A 5 8.17 -10.50 -3.28
C ALA A 5 8.82 -11.45 -4.32
N GLU A 6 8.31 -12.66 -4.45
CA GLU A 6 8.79 -13.65 -5.43
C GLU A 6 8.46 -13.21 -6.86
N ILE A 7 7.23 -12.73 -7.08
CA ILE A 7 6.81 -12.20 -8.39
C ILE A 7 7.67 -10.99 -8.78
N VAL A 8 7.81 -10.04 -7.87
CA VAL A 8 8.60 -8.83 -8.14
C VAL A 8 10.07 -9.18 -8.37
N ALA A 9 10.65 -10.09 -7.60
CA ALA A 9 12.02 -10.54 -7.80
C ALA A 9 12.24 -11.18 -9.17
N GLN A 10 11.25 -11.92 -9.67
CA GLN A 10 11.31 -12.57 -10.99
C GLN A 10 11.25 -11.56 -12.14
N TYR A 11 10.37 -10.57 -12.06
CA TYR A 11 10.10 -9.66 -13.19
C TYR A 11 10.78 -8.29 -13.08
N ALA A 12 11.26 -7.87 -11.91
CA ALA A 12 11.93 -6.58 -11.75
C ALA A 12 13.20 -6.42 -12.62
N PRO A 13 14.06 -7.43 -12.80
CA PRO A 13 15.22 -7.30 -13.66
C PRO A 13 14.87 -7.03 -15.12
N GLU A 14 13.78 -7.61 -15.61
CA GLU A 14 13.29 -7.40 -16.97
C GLU A 14 12.72 -6.00 -17.13
N LEU A 15 11.94 -5.53 -16.17
CA LEU A 15 11.41 -4.16 -16.14
C LEU A 15 12.52 -3.11 -16.13
N LEU A 16 13.59 -3.33 -15.39
CA LEU A 16 14.73 -2.41 -15.32
C LEU A 16 15.57 -2.39 -16.60
N LYS A 17 15.56 -3.48 -17.39
CA LYS A 17 16.21 -3.54 -18.71
C LYS A 17 15.42 -2.78 -19.77
N GLN A 18 14.11 -2.71 -19.66
CA GLN A 18 13.29 -1.88 -20.52
C GLN A 18 13.63 -0.42 -20.19
N SER A 19 14.04 0.36 -21.18
CA SER A 19 14.48 1.76 -21.03
C SER A 19 13.37 2.73 -20.57
N VAL A 20 12.49 2.27 -19.70
CA VAL A 20 11.42 3.10 -19.12
C VAL A 20 12.02 3.87 -17.95
N PRO A 21 12.00 5.22 -18.00
CA PRO A 21 12.49 6.03 -16.90
C PRO A 21 11.55 5.86 -15.68
N LEU A 22 12.04 5.17 -14.66
CA LEU A 22 11.32 5.03 -13.40
C LEU A 22 11.65 6.19 -12.46
N LEU A 23 10.62 6.71 -11.81
CA LEU A 23 10.78 7.71 -10.76
C LEU A 23 11.48 7.11 -9.53
N PRO A 24 12.25 7.90 -8.76
CA PRO A 24 12.90 7.42 -7.54
C PRO A 24 11.93 6.77 -6.54
N SER A 25 10.69 7.28 -6.44
CA SER A 25 9.63 6.72 -5.61
C SER A 25 9.19 5.33 -6.07
N GLN A 26 9.16 5.09 -7.39
CA GLN A 26 8.82 3.79 -7.97
C GLN A 26 9.92 2.76 -7.71
N LEU A 27 11.17 3.17 -7.85
CA LEU A 27 12.33 2.31 -7.53
C LEU A 27 12.35 1.94 -6.05
N SER A 28 12.07 2.89 -5.16
CA SER A 28 11.96 2.64 -3.73
C SER A 28 10.82 1.65 -3.42
N ALA A 29 9.68 1.78 -4.08
CA ALA A 29 8.56 0.85 -3.91
C ALA A 29 8.91 -0.56 -4.39
N LEU A 30 9.54 -0.71 -5.55
CA LEU A 30 10.00 -2.00 -6.06
C LEU A 30 10.97 -2.68 -5.11
N ASN A 31 11.94 -1.93 -4.58
CA ASN A 31 12.88 -2.45 -3.59
C ASN A 31 12.18 -2.92 -2.32
N ALA A 32 11.22 -2.13 -1.81
CA ALA A 32 10.42 -2.52 -0.65
C ALA A 32 9.61 -3.80 -0.90
N PHE A 33 9.05 -3.97 -2.10
CA PHE A 33 8.29 -5.17 -2.46
C PHE A 33 9.16 -6.42 -2.57
N GLN A 34 10.36 -6.29 -3.13
CA GLN A 34 11.32 -7.40 -3.23
C GLN A 34 11.70 -7.95 -1.86
N HIS A 35 11.81 -7.06 -0.86
CA HIS A 35 12.20 -7.44 0.50
C HIS A 35 10.99 -7.65 1.42
N CYS A 36 9.75 -7.44 0.92
CA CYS A 36 8.55 -7.54 1.73
C CYS A 36 8.35 -8.96 2.29
N ARG A 37 8.45 -9.09 3.60
CA ARG A 37 8.28 -10.34 4.34
C ARG A 37 9.10 -11.52 3.77
N SER A 38 10.24 -11.20 3.19
CA SER A 38 11.20 -12.17 2.68
C SER A 38 12.11 -12.71 3.80
N ALA A 39 12.99 -13.61 3.46
CA ALA A 39 14.01 -14.11 4.40
C ALA A 39 14.94 -13.02 4.92
N THR A 40 15.15 -11.97 4.10
CA THR A 40 16.02 -10.83 4.40
C THR A 40 15.32 -9.70 5.16
N SER A 41 13.98 -9.76 5.32
CA SER A 41 13.26 -8.72 6.06
C SER A 41 13.57 -8.80 7.57
N PRO A 42 13.60 -7.64 8.26
CA PRO A 42 13.68 -7.63 9.70
C PRO A 42 12.57 -8.47 10.33
N LYS A 43 12.89 -9.18 11.40
CA LYS A 43 11.95 -10.07 12.11
C LYS A 43 11.76 -9.60 13.54
N MET A 44 10.57 -9.79 14.06
CA MET A 44 10.27 -9.63 15.47
C MET A 44 10.03 -10.99 16.09
N GLN A 45 10.36 -11.12 17.36
CA GLN A 45 10.15 -12.33 18.15
C GLN A 45 9.22 -11.99 19.31
N PRO A 46 7.88 -12.08 19.11
CA PRO A 46 6.97 -11.97 20.22
C PRO A 46 7.13 -13.20 21.11
N ALA A 47 7.35 -12.96 22.39
CA ALA A 47 7.38 -14.00 23.41
C ALA A 47 6.06 -14.03 24.18
N CYS A 48 5.53 -15.20 24.43
CA CYS A 48 4.36 -15.36 25.26
C CYS A 48 4.77 -15.29 26.74
N GLY A 49 4.13 -14.42 27.52
CA GLY A 49 4.41 -14.31 28.96
C GLY A 49 3.90 -15.48 29.81
N GLN A 50 3.12 -16.41 29.21
CA GLN A 50 2.51 -17.52 29.90
C GLN A 50 3.01 -18.90 29.44
N CYS A 51 3.68 -18.94 28.28
CA CYS A 51 4.24 -20.18 27.72
C CYS A 51 5.57 -19.84 27.04
N GLU A 52 6.44 -20.85 26.93
CA GLU A 52 7.76 -20.71 26.27
C GLU A 52 7.68 -20.69 24.74
N HIS A 53 6.51 -20.40 24.16
CA HIS A 53 6.33 -20.38 22.71
C HIS A 53 6.87 -19.08 22.12
N GLU A 54 7.85 -19.22 21.27
CA GLU A 54 8.48 -18.13 20.50
C GLU A 54 8.17 -18.29 19.01
N VAL A 55 7.77 -17.20 18.37
CA VAL A 55 7.50 -17.18 16.93
C VAL A 55 8.27 -16.03 16.28
N TRP A 56 8.93 -16.31 15.18
CA TRP A 56 9.58 -15.29 14.37
C TRP A 56 8.64 -14.76 13.30
N LEU A 57 8.25 -13.50 13.41
CA LEU A 57 7.36 -12.83 12.47
C LEU A 57 8.14 -11.75 11.68
N PRO A 58 8.03 -11.74 10.34
CA PRO A 58 8.64 -10.69 9.54
C PRO A 58 7.90 -9.37 9.76
N HIS A 59 8.66 -8.27 9.85
CA HIS A 59 8.10 -6.94 9.87
C HIS A 59 7.42 -6.57 8.54
N SER A 60 6.47 -5.65 8.61
CA SER A 60 5.90 -4.98 7.45
C SER A 60 7.00 -4.22 6.68
N CYS A 61 6.89 -4.17 5.34
CA CYS A 61 7.81 -3.38 4.53
C CYS A 61 7.63 -1.87 4.71
N GLY A 62 6.58 -1.42 5.40
CA GLY A 62 6.28 -0.01 5.63
C GLY A 62 5.86 0.78 4.39
N ASN A 63 5.82 0.17 3.22
CA ASN A 63 5.44 0.85 2.00
C ASN A 63 3.91 0.92 1.86
N ARG A 64 3.38 2.13 1.68
CA ARG A 64 1.93 2.36 1.56
C ARG A 64 1.28 1.70 0.34
N HIS A 65 2.05 1.40 -0.69
CA HIS A 65 1.56 0.74 -1.91
C HIS A 65 1.63 -0.79 -1.85
N CYS A 66 2.19 -1.36 -0.80
CA CYS A 66 2.28 -2.80 -0.66
C CYS A 66 0.90 -3.41 -0.37
N PRO A 67 0.31 -4.17 -1.31
CA PRO A 67 -1.02 -4.75 -1.11
C PRO A 67 -1.05 -5.76 0.03
N HIS A 68 0.08 -6.43 0.29
CA HIS A 68 0.16 -7.43 1.36
C HIS A 68 0.20 -6.77 2.74
N CYS A 69 1.06 -5.77 2.93
CA CYS A 69 1.22 -5.13 4.24
C CYS A 69 0.09 -4.17 4.58
N GLN A 70 -0.55 -3.58 3.57
CA GLN A 70 -1.63 -2.60 3.75
C GLN A 70 -3.03 -3.21 3.73
N ALA A 71 -3.16 -4.49 3.41
CA ALA A 71 -4.47 -5.15 3.33
C ALA A 71 -5.27 -5.02 4.64
N HIS A 72 -4.62 -5.25 5.77
CA HIS A 72 -5.25 -5.15 7.09
C HIS A 72 -5.70 -3.71 7.40
N GLU A 73 -4.85 -2.72 7.15
CA GLU A 73 -5.17 -1.31 7.39
C GLU A 73 -6.31 -0.83 6.48
N SER A 74 -6.28 -1.24 5.21
CA SER A 74 -7.34 -0.93 4.26
C SER A 74 -8.68 -1.54 4.70
N GLN A 75 -8.68 -2.79 5.14
CA GLN A 75 -9.90 -3.44 5.63
C GLN A 75 -10.43 -2.73 6.89
N ARG A 76 -9.57 -2.42 7.84
CA ARG A 76 -9.93 -1.69 9.05
C ARG A 76 -10.53 -0.32 8.73
N TRP A 77 -9.96 0.40 7.79
CA TRP A 77 -10.50 1.68 7.34
C TRP A 77 -11.90 1.52 6.71
N ILE A 78 -12.07 0.51 5.82
CA ILE A 78 -13.37 0.21 5.20
C ILE A 78 -14.42 -0.09 6.27
N ASP A 79 -14.10 -0.89 7.26
CA ASP A 79 -15.02 -1.25 8.33
C ASP A 79 -15.43 -0.03 9.16
N GLN A 80 -14.49 0.86 9.45
CA GLN A 80 -14.77 2.12 10.12
C GLN A 80 -15.68 3.04 9.29
N GLN A 81 -15.47 3.09 7.96
CA GLN A 81 -16.33 3.89 7.09
C GLN A 81 -17.74 3.30 6.98
N ARG A 82 -17.85 1.97 6.92
CA ARG A 82 -19.17 1.29 6.91
C ARG A 82 -20.01 1.62 8.12
N GLN A 83 -19.43 1.75 9.29
CA GLN A 83 -20.13 2.13 10.52
C GLN A 83 -20.70 3.56 10.47
N LYS A 84 -20.12 4.43 9.65
CA LYS A 84 -20.57 5.81 9.46
C LYS A 84 -21.65 5.95 8.39
N LEU A 85 -21.90 4.91 7.62
CA LEU A 85 -22.92 4.95 6.57
C LEU A 85 -24.32 5.02 7.19
N VAL A 86 -25.10 5.97 6.71
CA VAL A 86 -26.52 6.07 7.05
C VAL A 86 -27.29 5.07 6.19
N PRO A 87 -28.28 4.34 6.73
CA PRO A 87 -29.11 3.46 5.91
C PRO A 87 -29.91 4.28 4.89
N GLY A 88 -29.57 4.14 3.62
CA GLY A 88 -30.17 4.88 2.52
C GLY A 88 -29.54 4.52 1.19
N ASN A 89 -30.13 5.00 0.11
CA ASN A 89 -29.58 4.84 -1.22
C ASN A 89 -28.48 5.88 -1.46
N TYR A 90 -27.32 5.41 -1.93
CA TYR A 90 -26.19 6.27 -2.26
C TYR A 90 -26.04 6.38 -3.77
N PHE A 91 -25.88 7.61 -4.24
CA PHE A 91 -25.66 7.92 -5.65
C PHE A 91 -24.37 8.72 -5.78
N MET A 92 -23.54 8.35 -6.73
CA MET A 92 -22.36 9.15 -7.07
C MET A 92 -22.73 10.14 -8.17
N ILE A 93 -22.64 11.44 -7.86
CA ILE A 93 -22.87 12.52 -8.81
C ILE A 93 -21.52 13.16 -9.11
N THR A 94 -21.15 13.19 -10.39
CA THR A 94 -19.90 13.81 -10.84
C THR A 94 -20.21 15.12 -11.55
N PHE A 95 -19.67 16.21 -11.04
CA PHE A 95 -19.73 17.53 -11.67
C PHE A 95 -18.44 17.82 -12.39
N THR A 96 -18.52 18.19 -13.65
CA THR A 96 -17.38 18.65 -14.42
C THR A 96 -17.46 20.15 -14.67
N LEU A 97 -16.33 20.82 -14.56
CA LEU A 97 -16.23 22.25 -14.87
C LEU A 97 -15.58 22.45 -16.23
N PRO A 98 -16.04 23.42 -17.03
CA PRO A 98 -15.35 23.85 -18.22
C PRO A 98 -13.89 24.21 -17.93
N ALA A 99 -13.01 24.04 -18.93
CA ALA A 99 -11.58 24.27 -18.76
C ALA A 99 -11.25 25.69 -18.27
N GLU A 100 -12.04 26.66 -18.70
CA GLU A 100 -11.89 28.08 -18.35
C GLU A 100 -12.11 28.36 -16.86
N LEU A 101 -12.93 27.54 -16.20
CA LEU A 101 -13.23 27.71 -14.78
C LEU A 101 -12.31 26.90 -13.86
N ARG A 102 -11.46 26.03 -14.41
CA ARG A 102 -10.55 25.21 -13.60
C ARG A 102 -9.58 26.05 -12.77
N ALA A 103 -9.10 27.16 -13.33
CA ALA A 103 -8.20 28.07 -12.62
C ALA A 103 -8.81 28.69 -11.36
N LEU A 104 -10.14 28.83 -11.30
CA LEU A 104 -10.84 29.36 -10.14
C LEU A 104 -11.00 28.31 -9.03
N THR A 105 -11.04 27.04 -9.39
CA THR A 105 -11.24 25.93 -8.43
C THR A 105 -9.92 25.29 -7.99
N ASP A 106 -8.84 25.49 -8.77
CA ASP A 106 -7.51 24.97 -8.50
C ASP A 106 -6.74 25.84 -7.46
N ARG A 107 -7.49 26.52 -6.62
CA ARG A 107 -6.91 27.09 -5.41
C ARG A 107 -6.47 25.92 -4.53
N LYS A 108 -5.19 25.59 -4.59
CA LYS A 108 -4.53 24.88 -3.49
C LYS A 108 -4.94 25.62 -2.22
N SER A 109 -5.77 24.99 -1.43
CA SER A 109 -6.03 25.49 -0.07
C SER A 109 -4.68 25.52 0.64
N VAL A 110 -4.09 26.68 0.68
CA VAL A 110 -2.95 26.98 1.56
C VAL A 110 -3.56 26.97 2.95
N VAL A 111 -3.44 25.86 3.62
CA VAL A 111 -3.62 25.76 5.05
C VAL A 111 -2.25 25.75 5.68
#